data_546bc87104ca7cd413053970c742ea7a
#
_entry.id   546bc87104ca7cd413053970c742ea7a
#
_cell.length_a   1.000
_cell.length_b   1.000
_cell.length_c   1.000
_cell.angle_alpha   90.00
_cell.angle_beta   90.00
_cell.angle_gamma   90.00
#
_symmetry.space_group_name_H-M   'P 1'
#
loop_
_entity.id
_entity.type
_entity.pdbx_description
1 polymer ?
#
loop_
_entity_poly.entity_id
_entity_poly.type
_entity_poly.pdbx_seq_one_letter_code
_entity_poly.pdbx_strand_id
1 'polypeptide(L)'
;MEPNATVKHTGRRCHPKSRTGCFECKKRKVKCDETHPTCRKCAISNRHCVYAATSSRSEETSSHDATETPLSSSAAITEPTISPTIAGSFSEISAHGSMQPGFTLLHMHLLYHATTDMASYMAFEGGVSSLIACALDNASAAPFILDQLLALAALHRSTKDRDTNSMFRHEATALQTRALSHFNEASANPHADMGIAAFVFVSLLGIHILHDTLTGTPQAIGRFISDFVNYMRIHRGVRVVVKDNWAQIYDAELQPLLHVVDWIQRADSSRIGPETSRLRSVLETLPDGLTWSIEACLEALRCIQWVINLKSTVPDGSNKRIHATMAWPLVVPEGYVESLHQRRPEAIAVLAFFAATLHQRPWFWGFADAGPQVVRLIVDHVGPFWADALTWPQDVIAQNVARSSS
;
A
#
# COMPACT_ATOMS: atom_id res chain seq x y z
N MET A 1 40.33 27.77 -46.55
CA MET A 1 39.65 29.01 -46.11
C MET A 1 38.22 28.64 -45.77
N GLU A 2 38.01 28.32 -44.50
CA GLU A 2 36.64 28.11 -43.91
C GLU A 2 36.11 29.41 -43.38
N PRO A 3 34.82 29.65 -43.34
CA PRO A 3 34.26 30.56 -42.37
C PRO A 3 33.46 29.83 -41.31
N ASN A 4 33.84 30.12 -40.11
CA ASN A 4 33.36 29.89 -38.78
C ASN A 4 31.87 30.21 -38.60
N ALA A 5 31.05 29.22 -38.19
CA ALA A 5 29.65 29.41 -37.82
C ALA A 5 29.52 29.62 -36.32
N THR A 6 29.27 30.86 -35.95
CA THR A 6 28.99 31.28 -34.57
C THR A 6 27.62 30.76 -34.09
N VAL A 7 27.64 29.90 -33.09
CA VAL A 7 26.45 29.44 -32.36
C VAL A 7 25.93 30.58 -31.45
N LYS A 8 24.75 31.12 -31.74
CA LYS A 8 24.06 32.11 -30.88
C LYS A 8 23.42 31.39 -29.67
N HIS A 9 23.98 31.59 -28.49
CA HIS A 9 23.33 31.28 -27.21
C HIS A 9 22.13 32.21 -27.01
N THR A 10 20.92 31.68 -27.13
CA THR A 10 19.69 32.39 -26.74
C THR A 10 19.58 32.38 -25.22
N GLY A 11 19.95 33.51 -24.59
CA GLY A 11 19.79 33.75 -23.16
C GLY A 11 18.34 33.64 -22.72
N ARG A 12 18.07 32.86 -21.65
CA ARG A 12 16.76 32.78 -21.00
C ARG A 12 16.33 34.15 -20.51
N ARG A 13 15.20 34.68 -21.02
CA ARG A 13 14.61 35.93 -20.55
C ARG A 13 14.22 35.80 -19.08
N CYS A 14 14.81 36.58 -18.17
CA CYS A 14 14.41 36.75 -16.79
C CYS A 14 13.04 37.45 -16.75
N HIS A 15 12.03 36.76 -16.20
CA HIS A 15 10.73 37.35 -15.94
C HIS A 15 10.68 37.97 -14.54
N PRO A 16 9.97 39.11 -14.32
CA PRO A 16 9.81 39.70 -12.99
C PRO A 16 9.10 38.71 -12.07
N LYS A 17 9.66 38.56 -10.86
CA LYS A 17 9.13 37.63 -9.85
C LYS A 17 7.82 38.20 -9.29
N SER A 18 6.77 37.36 -9.25
CA SER A 18 5.51 37.70 -8.59
C SER A 18 5.68 37.64 -7.07
N ARG A 19 5.30 38.71 -6.34
CA ARG A 19 5.41 38.78 -4.88
C ARG A 19 4.36 37.92 -4.16
N THR A 20 3.17 37.82 -4.74
CA THR A 20 1.95 37.18 -4.24
C THR A 20 1.74 35.75 -4.77
N GLY A 21 2.63 35.25 -5.63
CA GLY A 21 2.57 33.91 -6.20
C GLY A 21 2.67 32.79 -5.15
N CYS A 22 2.04 31.64 -5.44
CA CYS A 22 2.04 30.46 -4.58
C CYS A 22 3.45 29.90 -4.30
N PHE A 23 3.63 29.20 -3.18
CA PHE A 23 4.93 28.66 -2.75
C PHE A 23 5.53 27.72 -3.79
N GLU A 24 4.72 26.87 -4.45
CA GLU A 24 5.20 25.91 -5.42
C GLU A 24 5.75 26.56 -6.69
N CYS A 25 5.10 27.62 -7.21
CA CYS A 25 5.62 28.39 -8.34
C CYS A 25 6.91 29.14 -7.97
N LYS A 26 7.00 29.70 -6.74
CA LYS A 26 8.21 30.34 -6.24
C LYS A 26 9.38 29.35 -6.15
N LYS A 27 9.15 28.15 -5.61
CA LYS A 27 10.14 27.05 -5.52
C LYS A 27 10.67 26.65 -6.89
N ARG A 28 9.79 26.54 -7.88
CA ARG A 28 10.13 26.17 -9.26
C ARG A 28 10.68 27.32 -10.11
N LYS A 29 10.75 28.54 -9.56
CA LYS A 29 11.21 29.76 -10.27
C LYS A 29 10.42 30.05 -11.55
N VAL A 30 9.12 29.71 -11.56
CA VAL A 30 8.19 30.01 -12.67
C VAL A 30 7.21 31.10 -12.26
N LYS A 31 6.72 31.89 -13.23
CA LYS A 31 5.74 32.93 -12.96
C LYS A 31 4.40 32.28 -12.56
N CYS A 32 3.87 32.66 -11.39
CA CYS A 32 2.53 32.30 -10.95
C CYS A 32 1.48 33.22 -11.57
N ASP A 33 0.35 32.69 -11.95
CA ASP A 33 -0.82 33.45 -12.45
C ASP A 33 -1.77 33.89 -11.32
N GLU A 34 -1.44 33.52 -10.07
CA GLU A 34 -2.09 33.95 -8.82
C GLU A 34 -3.59 33.66 -8.74
N THR A 35 -4.08 32.71 -9.52
CA THR A 35 -5.49 32.28 -9.50
C THR A 35 -5.75 31.45 -8.24
N HIS A 36 -6.75 31.78 -7.44
CA HIS A 36 -7.18 31.07 -6.25
C HIS A 36 -8.37 30.14 -6.55
N PRO A 37 -8.53 29.00 -5.84
CA PRO A 37 -7.67 28.46 -4.77
C PRO A 37 -6.40 27.77 -5.29
N THR A 38 -6.32 27.41 -6.57
CA THR A 38 -5.19 26.75 -7.21
C THR A 38 -4.78 27.46 -8.47
N CYS A 39 -3.52 27.89 -8.58
CA CYS A 39 -3.03 28.56 -9.78
C CYS A 39 -2.99 27.59 -10.98
N ARG A 40 -3.20 28.12 -12.18
CA ARG A 40 -3.24 27.34 -13.42
C ARG A 40 -1.99 26.47 -13.65
N LYS A 41 -0.80 26.99 -13.26
CA LYS A 41 0.46 26.27 -13.38
C LYS A 41 0.53 25.05 -12.46
N CYS A 42 0.00 25.13 -11.26
CA CYS A 42 -0.08 24.00 -10.34
C CYS A 42 -1.18 23.03 -10.76
N ALA A 43 -2.34 23.52 -11.20
CA ALA A 43 -3.44 22.70 -11.69
C ALA A 43 -3.01 21.82 -12.88
N ILE A 44 -2.37 22.40 -13.91
CA ILE A 44 -1.88 21.65 -15.08
C ILE A 44 -0.81 20.64 -14.71
N SER A 45 0.02 20.93 -13.68
CA SER A 45 1.10 20.03 -13.24
C SER A 45 0.68 19.08 -12.12
N ASN A 46 -0.61 19.05 -11.76
CA ASN A 46 -1.19 18.27 -10.65
C ASN A 46 -0.39 18.41 -9.33
N ARG A 47 -0.07 19.65 -8.92
CA ARG A 47 0.74 19.96 -7.74
C ARG A 47 -0.07 20.71 -6.70
N HIS A 48 0.26 20.47 -5.43
CA HIS A 48 -0.36 21.16 -4.30
C HIS A 48 -0.02 22.65 -4.34
N CYS A 49 -1.06 23.51 -4.40
CA CYS A 49 -0.91 24.96 -4.56
C CYS A 49 -1.25 25.66 -3.24
N VAL A 50 -0.24 26.22 -2.58
CA VAL A 50 -0.39 26.93 -1.30
C VAL A 50 0.06 28.38 -1.46
N TYR A 51 -0.77 29.33 -1.00
CA TYR A 51 -0.46 30.75 -0.90
C TYR A 51 -0.14 31.12 0.56
N ALA A 52 0.65 32.19 0.75
CA ALA A 52 0.83 32.75 2.10
C ALA A 52 -0.52 33.33 2.58
N ALA A 53 -0.92 33.01 3.82
CA ALA A 53 -2.09 33.62 4.43
C ALA A 53 -1.88 35.15 4.52
N THR A 54 -2.70 35.92 3.86
CA THR A 54 -2.80 37.37 4.07
C THR A 54 -3.48 37.59 5.40
N SER A 55 -2.71 37.99 6.44
CA SER A 55 -3.28 38.51 7.68
C SER A 55 -4.00 39.83 7.33
N SER A 56 -5.31 39.78 7.26
CA SER A 56 -6.17 40.97 7.22
C SER A 56 -6.12 41.65 8.58
N ARG A 57 -5.49 42.79 8.60
CA ARG A 57 -5.48 43.77 9.70
C ARG A 57 -6.82 44.46 9.68
N SER A 58 -7.73 44.09 10.57
CA SER A 58 -8.96 44.85 10.86
C SER A 58 -8.64 45.88 11.96
N GLU A 59 -8.85 47.13 11.59
CA GLU A 59 -8.76 48.29 12.47
C GLU A 59 -9.90 48.29 13.49
N GLU A 60 -9.53 48.62 14.72
CA GLU A 60 -10.42 48.93 15.82
C GLU A 60 -11.13 50.26 15.58
N THR A 61 -12.44 50.33 15.82
CA THR A 61 -13.11 51.54 16.25
C THR A 61 -14.08 51.25 17.37
N SER A 62 -13.82 51.95 18.49
CA SER A 62 -14.57 52.01 19.72
C SER A 62 -15.93 52.70 19.55
N SER A 63 -16.93 52.29 20.34
CA SER A 63 -17.72 53.16 21.21
C SER A 63 -18.87 52.38 21.92
N HIS A 64 -18.85 52.41 23.23
CA HIS A 64 -19.90 52.76 24.22
C HIS A 64 -21.36 52.33 23.90
N ASP A 65 -22.15 51.80 24.73
CA ASP A 65 -22.48 52.04 26.15
C ASP A 65 -23.61 51.10 26.61
N ALA A 66 -23.60 50.75 27.87
CA ALA A 66 -24.69 50.64 28.85
C ALA A 66 -25.87 49.64 28.72
N THR A 67 -25.96 48.79 29.72
CA THR A 67 -26.97 48.72 30.77
C THR A 67 -28.15 47.72 30.64
N GLU A 68 -28.22 46.93 31.68
CA GLU A 68 -29.36 46.38 32.46
C GLU A 68 -29.99 45.03 32.12
N THR A 69 -29.74 44.12 33.09
CA THR A 69 -30.66 43.11 33.62
C THR A 69 -31.90 43.75 34.23
N PRO A 70 -33.00 43.03 34.74
CA PRO A 70 -33.10 41.62 35.16
C PRO A 70 -34.53 40.97 35.07
N LEU A 71 -34.61 39.72 35.66
CA LEU A 71 -35.80 39.12 36.32
C LEU A 71 -36.84 38.39 35.44
N SER A 72 -37.25 37.18 35.69
CA SER A 72 -37.68 36.40 36.85
C SER A 72 -38.81 35.43 36.46
N SER A 73 -38.89 34.33 37.16
CA SER A 73 -40.04 33.48 37.51
C SER A 73 -40.27 32.20 36.70
N SER A 74 -40.02 31.06 37.25
CA SER A 74 -40.67 30.31 38.36
C SER A 74 -41.76 29.32 37.93
N ALA A 75 -41.58 28.07 38.25
CA ALA A 75 -42.46 27.05 38.87
C ALA A 75 -42.02 25.65 38.39
N ALA A 76 -41.41 24.81 39.16
CA ALA A 76 -41.76 23.93 40.27
C ALA A 76 -42.75 22.82 39.90
N ILE A 77 -42.37 21.57 40.15
CA ILE A 77 -43.01 20.52 40.98
C ILE A 77 -42.47 19.13 40.54
N THR A 78 -41.79 18.48 41.32
CA THR A 78 -41.72 17.40 42.31
C THR A 78 -41.05 16.11 41.86
N GLU A 79 -40.12 15.70 42.75
CA GLU A 79 -39.42 14.41 42.91
C GLU A 79 -40.34 13.25 43.33
N PRO A 80 -39.86 11.97 43.42
CA PRO A 80 -38.83 11.62 44.42
C PRO A 80 -37.76 10.59 43.99
N THR A 81 -36.57 10.84 44.39
CA THR A 81 -35.58 10.15 45.23
C THR A 81 -35.46 8.62 45.20
N ILE A 82 -34.32 8.10 44.82
CA ILE A 82 -33.48 7.16 45.60
C ILE A 82 -32.03 7.28 45.12
N SER A 83 -31.14 7.72 46.03
CA SER A 83 -29.68 7.59 45.95
C SER A 83 -29.23 6.29 46.61
N PRO A 84 -28.02 5.74 46.28
CA PRO A 84 -26.91 6.15 47.14
C PRO A 84 -25.62 6.51 46.40
N THR A 85 -25.03 7.52 46.91
CA THR A 85 -23.72 8.13 46.78
C THR A 85 -22.57 7.15 46.85
N ILE A 86 -21.65 7.23 45.85
CA ILE A 86 -20.20 7.15 46.11
C ILE A 86 -19.55 8.31 45.35
N ALA A 87 -19.19 9.35 46.09
CA ALA A 87 -18.39 10.46 45.65
C ALA A 87 -16.93 10.03 45.63
N GLY A 88 -16.33 10.02 44.44
CA GLY A 88 -14.90 9.99 44.24
C GLY A 88 -14.55 11.17 43.34
N SER A 89 -13.97 12.20 43.95
CA SER A 89 -13.45 13.39 43.29
C SER A 89 -12.42 13.02 42.24
N PHE A 90 -12.74 13.21 40.96
CA PHE A 90 -11.70 13.32 39.94
C PHE A 90 -11.48 14.80 39.64
N SER A 91 -10.35 15.30 40.09
CA SER A 91 -9.83 16.61 39.75
C SER A 91 -9.72 16.76 38.23
N GLU A 92 -10.29 17.87 37.75
CA GLU A 92 -10.09 18.36 36.39
C GLU A 92 -8.60 18.58 36.14
N ILE A 93 -7.99 17.70 35.32
CA ILE A 93 -6.70 17.96 34.71
C ILE A 93 -6.98 18.60 33.37
N SER A 94 -6.69 19.90 33.28
CA SER A 94 -6.74 20.68 32.06
C SER A 94 -5.97 20.00 30.92
N ALA A 95 -6.70 19.63 29.87
CA ALA A 95 -6.17 19.04 28.68
C ALA A 95 -5.67 20.12 27.72
N HIS A 96 -4.37 20.25 27.58
CA HIS A 96 -3.72 20.64 26.34
C HIS A 96 -2.55 19.69 26.10
N GLY A 97 -2.89 18.46 25.73
CA GLY A 97 -1.99 17.47 25.18
C GLY A 97 -2.80 16.71 24.15
N SER A 98 -2.32 16.53 22.95
CA SER A 98 -2.93 15.69 21.94
C SER A 98 -3.11 14.30 22.55
N MET A 99 -4.36 13.93 22.84
CA MET A 99 -4.68 12.59 23.29
C MET A 99 -4.36 11.62 22.15
N GLN A 100 -3.22 10.97 22.24
CA GLN A 100 -3.02 9.74 21.48
C GLN A 100 -4.09 8.76 21.98
N PRO A 101 -4.89 8.15 21.09
CA PRO A 101 -5.87 7.16 21.53
C PRO A 101 -5.13 6.02 22.20
N GLY A 102 -5.33 5.87 23.52
CA GLY A 102 -4.70 4.82 24.31
C GLY A 102 -5.07 3.44 23.77
N PHE A 103 -4.22 2.44 24.00
CA PHE A 103 -4.54 1.06 23.66
C PHE A 103 -5.79 0.59 24.41
N THR A 104 -6.74 0.01 23.66
CA THR A 104 -8.02 -0.49 24.16
C THR A 104 -7.98 -1.99 24.45
N LEU A 105 -9.01 -2.53 25.11
CA LEU A 105 -9.18 -3.99 25.26
C LEU A 105 -9.24 -4.70 23.89
N LEU A 106 -9.79 -4.04 22.87
CA LEU A 106 -9.76 -4.58 21.51
C LEU A 106 -8.34 -4.74 21.00
N HIS A 107 -7.47 -3.76 21.20
CA HIS A 107 -6.06 -3.84 20.83
C HIS A 107 -5.33 -4.98 21.56
N MET A 108 -5.62 -5.21 22.85
CA MET A 108 -5.09 -6.36 23.58
C MET A 108 -5.55 -7.70 22.98
N HIS A 109 -6.80 -7.79 22.56
CA HIS A 109 -7.33 -8.97 21.89
C HIS A 109 -6.67 -9.19 20.52
N LEU A 110 -6.43 -8.11 19.77
CA LEU A 110 -5.70 -8.19 18.48
C LEU A 110 -4.24 -8.58 18.66
N LEU A 111 -3.57 -8.08 19.71
CA LEU A 111 -2.22 -8.50 20.06
C LEU A 111 -2.17 -9.97 20.44
N TYR A 112 -3.11 -10.45 21.24
CA TYR A 112 -3.23 -11.88 21.56
C TYR A 112 -3.40 -12.71 20.27
N HIS A 113 -4.30 -12.29 19.37
CA HIS A 113 -4.49 -12.94 18.08
C HIS A 113 -3.19 -12.95 17.23
N ALA A 114 -2.44 -11.84 17.22
CA ALA A 114 -1.14 -11.80 16.54
C ALA A 114 -0.15 -12.78 17.17
N THR A 115 -0.08 -12.90 18.50
CA THR A 115 0.87 -13.80 19.17
C THR A 115 0.53 -15.28 18.97
N THR A 116 -0.75 -15.63 18.87
CA THR A 116 -1.19 -17.05 18.78
C THR A 116 -1.30 -17.56 17.34
N ASP A 117 -1.78 -16.72 16.42
CA ASP A 117 -2.21 -17.16 15.10
C ASP A 117 -1.37 -16.60 13.94
N MET A 118 -0.51 -15.60 14.18
CA MET A 118 0.18 -14.88 13.11
C MET A 118 1.05 -15.79 12.24
N ALA A 119 1.76 -16.75 12.84
CA ALA A 119 2.57 -17.70 12.08
C ALA A 119 1.72 -18.45 11.04
N SER A 120 0.50 -18.82 11.42
CA SER A 120 -0.44 -19.51 10.53
C SER A 120 -1.00 -18.59 9.46
N TYR A 121 -1.58 -17.44 9.83
CA TYR A 121 -2.23 -16.60 8.83
C TYR A 121 -1.25 -15.81 7.94
N MET A 122 -0.01 -15.63 8.37
CA MET A 122 1.05 -15.06 7.52
C MET A 122 1.79 -16.13 6.72
N ALA A 123 1.44 -17.39 6.92
CA ALA A 123 2.11 -18.52 6.29
C ALA A 123 3.64 -18.55 6.56
N PHE A 124 4.09 -18.09 7.73
CA PHE A 124 5.49 -18.11 8.10
C PHE A 124 5.96 -19.54 8.42
N GLU A 125 7.18 -19.85 8.01
CA GLU A 125 7.90 -21.04 8.44
C GLU A 125 8.73 -20.66 9.66
N GLY A 126 8.25 -20.99 10.86
CA GLY A 126 8.90 -20.68 12.13
C GLY A 126 8.06 -19.77 13.04
N GLY A 127 8.66 -19.37 14.16
CA GLY A 127 8.00 -18.52 15.16
C GLY A 127 7.91 -17.06 14.72
N VAL A 128 6.89 -16.36 15.22
CA VAL A 128 6.69 -14.93 15.01
C VAL A 128 7.13 -14.09 16.21
N SER A 129 7.70 -14.75 17.24
CA SER A 129 8.08 -14.10 18.50
C SER A 129 9.05 -12.94 18.30
N SER A 130 10.08 -13.11 17.46
CA SER A 130 11.04 -12.03 17.16
C SER A 130 10.40 -10.84 16.47
N LEU A 131 9.43 -11.08 15.57
CA LEU A 131 8.68 -10.02 14.90
C LEU A 131 7.80 -9.24 15.89
N ILE A 132 7.11 -9.96 16.78
CA ILE A 132 6.24 -9.35 17.80
C ILE A 132 7.08 -8.63 18.84
N ALA A 133 8.20 -9.21 19.29
CA ALA A 133 9.15 -8.56 20.17
C ALA A 133 9.68 -7.27 19.55
N CYS A 134 10.11 -7.31 18.28
CA CYS A 134 10.54 -6.13 17.55
C CYS A 134 9.49 -5.02 17.54
N ALA A 135 8.20 -5.37 17.33
CA ALA A 135 7.11 -4.39 17.33
C ALA A 135 6.87 -3.78 18.73
N LEU A 136 6.97 -4.61 19.78
CA LEU A 136 6.75 -4.15 21.17
C LEU A 136 7.93 -3.33 21.69
N ASP A 137 9.17 -3.77 21.45
CA ASP A 137 10.39 -3.10 21.91
C ASP A 137 10.55 -1.72 21.26
N ASN A 138 10.07 -1.58 20.03
CA ASN A 138 10.10 -0.31 19.29
C ASN A 138 8.81 0.52 19.42
N ALA A 139 7.81 0.08 20.20
CA ALA A 139 6.50 0.74 20.27
C ALA A 139 6.56 2.23 20.66
N SER A 140 7.55 2.65 21.46
CA SER A 140 7.73 4.04 21.86
C SER A 140 8.45 4.89 20.80
N ALA A 141 9.45 4.33 20.12
CA ALA A 141 10.27 5.05 19.13
C ALA A 141 9.67 4.97 17.72
N ALA A 142 9.01 3.86 17.40
CA ALA A 142 8.42 3.55 16.10
C ALA A 142 7.01 2.95 16.25
N PRO A 143 6.03 3.72 16.79
CA PRO A 143 4.68 3.21 17.09
C PRO A 143 3.96 2.65 15.85
N PHE A 144 4.36 3.08 14.66
CA PHE A 144 3.80 2.63 13.39
C PHE A 144 3.93 1.11 13.17
N ILE A 145 4.94 0.43 13.76
CA ILE A 145 5.10 -1.02 13.62
C ILE A 145 3.98 -1.74 14.35
N LEU A 146 3.75 -1.37 15.61
CA LEU A 146 2.72 -1.99 16.44
C LEU A 146 1.32 -1.71 15.88
N ASP A 147 1.06 -0.48 15.45
CA ASP A 147 -0.18 -0.12 14.80
C ASP A 147 -0.43 -0.96 13.54
N GLN A 148 0.58 -1.14 12.69
CA GLN A 148 0.45 -1.94 11.48
C GLN A 148 0.31 -3.44 11.77
N LEU A 149 0.98 -3.96 12.80
CA LEU A 149 0.82 -5.33 13.28
C LEU A 149 -0.64 -5.59 13.70
N LEU A 150 -1.19 -4.70 14.53
CA LEU A 150 -2.58 -4.79 14.99
C LEU A 150 -3.58 -4.58 13.86
N ALA A 151 -3.28 -3.68 12.91
CA ALA A 151 -4.09 -3.48 11.70
C ALA A 151 -4.21 -4.77 10.88
N LEU A 152 -3.11 -5.49 10.68
CA LEU A 152 -3.10 -6.75 9.96
C LEU A 152 -3.84 -7.86 10.72
N ALA A 153 -3.70 -7.91 12.04
CA ALA A 153 -4.46 -8.82 12.91
C ALA A 153 -5.97 -8.57 12.83
N ALA A 154 -6.38 -7.29 12.84
CA ALA A 154 -7.78 -6.89 12.67
C ALA A 154 -8.31 -7.25 11.27
N LEU A 155 -7.52 -6.99 10.23
CA LEU A 155 -7.87 -7.36 8.86
C LEU A 155 -8.09 -8.87 8.72
N HIS A 156 -7.18 -9.69 9.24
CA HIS A 156 -7.36 -11.14 9.26
C HIS A 156 -8.61 -11.56 10.04
N ARG A 157 -8.86 -10.97 11.23
CA ARG A 157 -10.09 -11.24 11.98
C ARG A 157 -11.35 -10.91 11.20
N SER A 158 -11.35 -9.84 10.44
CA SER A 158 -12.49 -9.46 9.60
C SER A 158 -12.84 -10.50 8.53
N THR A 159 -11.90 -11.36 8.14
CA THR A 159 -12.16 -12.42 7.14
C THR A 159 -12.72 -13.70 7.75
N LYS A 160 -12.65 -13.87 9.07
CA LYS A 160 -13.05 -15.10 9.76
C LYS A 160 -14.51 -15.12 10.20
N ASP A 161 -15.04 -13.98 10.60
CA ASP A 161 -16.35 -13.89 11.22
C ASP A 161 -17.20 -12.81 10.51
N ARG A 162 -18.34 -13.23 9.95
CA ARG A 162 -19.23 -12.36 9.19
C ARG A 162 -19.91 -11.31 10.07
N ASP A 163 -20.22 -11.65 11.32
CA ASP A 163 -20.98 -10.77 12.22
C ASP A 163 -20.12 -9.61 12.73
N THR A 164 -18.83 -9.83 12.93
CA THR A 164 -17.87 -8.83 13.40
C THR A 164 -17.00 -8.23 12.29
N ASN A 165 -17.21 -8.64 11.05
CA ASN A 165 -16.39 -8.22 9.89
C ASN A 165 -16.28 -6.69 9.79
N SER A 166 -17.41 -5.96 9.84
CA SER A 166 -17.42 -4.50 9.68
C SER A 166 -16.64 -3.79 10.78
N MET A 167 -16.75 -4.24 12.02
CA MET A 167 -16.03 -3.69 13.18
C MET A 167 -14.51 -3.88 13.02
N PHE A 168 -14.07 -5.11 12.75
CA PHE A 168 -12.64 -5.41 12.57
C PHE A 168 -12.05 -4.74 11.34
N ARG A 169 -12.83 -4.61 10.25
CA ARG A 169 -12.38 -3.91 9.05
C ARG A 169 -12.23 -2.40 9.29
N HIS A 170 -13.16 -1.81 10.04
CA HIS A 170 -13.04 -0.41 10.45
C HIS A 170 -11.79 -0.18 11.31
N GLU A 171 -11.57 -1.05 12.30
CA GLU A 171 -10.40 -0.98 13.18
C GLU A 171 -9.10 -1.18 12.39
N ALA A 172 -9.05 -2.15 11.45
CA ALA A 172 -7.90 -2.36 10.58
C ALA A 172 -7.53 -1.09 9.80
N THR A 173 -8.53 -0.42 9.21
CA THR A 173 -8.34 0.84 8.47
C THR A 173 -7.88 1.98 9.38
N ALA A 174 -8.46 2.11 10.58
CA ALA A 174 -8.10 3.15 11.54
C ALA A 174 -6.63 2.98 12.01
N LEU A 175 -6.26 1.76 12.39
CA LEU A 175 -4.90 1.42 12.80
C LEU A 175 -3.89 1.61 11.67
N GLN A 176 -4.19 1.19 10.44
CA GLN A 176 -3.33 1.39 9.29
C GLN A 176 -3.13 2.87 8.97
N THR A 177 -4.20 3.67 9.04
CA THR A 177 -4.13 5.12 8.82
C THR A 177 -3.23 5.79 9.85
N ARG A 178 -3.35 5.40 11.12
CA ARG A 178 -2.51 5.88 12.21
C ARG A 178 -1.05 5.46 12.02
N ALA A 179 -0.82 4.20 11.64
CA ALA A 179 0.52 3.69 11.33
C ALA A 179 1.19 4.49 10.21
N LEU A 180 0.46 4.78 9.13
CA LEU A 180 0.96 5.60 8.01
C LEU A 180 1.27 7.04 8.45
N SER A 181 0.46 7.65 9.33
CA SER A 181 0.74 8.99 9.86
C SER A 181 2.04 9.00 10.66
N HIS A 182 2.19 8.09 11.62
CA HIS A 182 3.39 7.97 12.43
C HIS A 182 4.64 7.65 11.59
N PHE A 183 4.51 6.79 10.57
CA PHE A 183 5.61 6.48 9.67
C PHE A 183 6.05 7.70 8.85
N ASN A 184 5.11 8.47 8.32
CA ASN A 184 5.39 9.68 7.56
C ASN A 184 6.05 10.77 8.43
N GLU A 185 5.59 10.93 9.68
CA GLU A 185 6.18 11.84 10.65
C GLU A 185 7.62 11.43 10.99
N ALA A 186 7.85 10.14 11.27
CA ALA A 186 9.19 9.62 11.54
C ALA A 186 10.12 9.76 10.33
N SER A 187 9.63 9.48 9.12
CA SER A 187 10.39 9.60 7.87
C SER A 187 10.77 11.04 7.51
N ALA A 188 10.06 12.03 8.05
CA ALA A 188 10.38 13.44 7.85
C ALA A 188 11.61 13.88 8.69
N ASN A 189 12.04 13.09 9.68
CA ASN A 189 13.21 13.35 10.49
C ASN A 189 14.46 12.70 9.85
N PRO A 190 15.43 13.47 9.33
CA PRO A 190 16.63 12.93 8.68
C PRO A 190 17.57 12.13 9.60
N HIS A 191 17.39 12.28 10.92
CA HIS A 191 18.21 11.63 11.94
C HIS A 191 17.54 10.41 12.57
N ALA A 192 16.33 10.04 12.15
CA ALA A 192 15.68 8.85 12.65
C ALA A 192 16.34 7.59 12.05
N ASP A 193 16.89 6.75 12.93
CA ASP A 193 17.27 5.39 12.51
C ASP A 193 16.01 4.54 12.42
N MET A 194 15.55 4.35 11.20
CA MET A 194 14.32 3.62 10.93
C MET A 194 14.56 2.19 10.41
N GLY A 195 15.80 1.78 10.21
CA GLY A 195 16.23 0.56 9.53
C GLY A 195 15.31 -0.65 9.67
N ILE A 196 15.39 -1.36 10.80
CA ILE A 196 14.58 -2.57 11.08
C ILE A 196 13.09 -2.21 11.19
N ALA A 197 12.78 -1.08 11.85
CA ALA A 197 11.41 -0.63 12.07
C ALA A 197 10.68 -0.38 10.74
N ALA A 198 11.32 0.31 9.81
CA ALA A 198 10.79 0.55 8.48
C ALA A 198 10.61 -0.75 7.69
N PHE A 199 11.58 -1.68 7.78
CA PHE A 199 11.48 -2.98 7.09
C PHE A 199 10.27 -3.78 7.55
N VAL A 200 10.06 -3.92 8.86
CA VAL A 200 8.90 -4.64 9.41
C VAL A 200 7.60 -3.97 8.99
N PHE A 201 7.53 -2.65 9.15
CA PHE A 201 6.35 -1.87 8.78
C PHE A 201 5.97 -2.05 7.31
N VAL A 202 6.89 -1.81 6.37
CA VAL A 202 6.57 -1.89 4.94
C VAL A 202 6.29 -3.32 4.48
N SER A 203 6.86 -4.32 5.15
CA SER A 203 6.55 -5.75 4.89
C SER A 203 5.13 -6.09 5.27
N LEU A 204 4.68 -5.71 6.47
CA LEU A 204 3.31 -5.92 6.94
C LEU A 204 2.29 -5.08 6.14
N LEU A 205 2.64 -3.83 5.85
CA LEU A 205 1.83 -2.93 5.03
C LEU A 205 1.61 -3.50 3.62
N GLY A 206 2.64 -4.07 3.01
CA GLY A 206 2.55 -4.67 1.69
C GLY A 206 1.49 -5.77 1.61
N ILE A 207 1.38 -6.62 2.63
CA ILE A 207 0.37 -7.68 2.70
C ILE A 207 -1.03 -7.10 2.89
N HIS A 208 -1.16 -6.08 3.74
CA HIS A 208 -2.43 -5.40 3.98
C HIS A 208 -2.97 -4.77 2.69
N ILE A 209 -2.13 -3.99 1.99
CA ILE A 209 -2.53 -3.33 0.72
C ILE A 209 -2.81 -4.37 -0.37
N LEU A 210 -2.04 -5.47 -0.44
CA LEU A 210 -2.31 -6.55 -1.40
C LEU A 210 -3.71 -7.12 -1.19
N HIS A 211 -4.05 -7.47 0.06
CA HIS A 211 -5.38 -7.99 0.38
C HIS A 211 -6.49 -7.01 -0.04
N ASP A 212 -6.36 -5.72 0.31
CA ASP A 212 -7.36 -4.70 -0.04
C ASP A 212 -7.47 -4.51 -1.57
N THR A 213 -6.33 -4.55 -2.29
CA THR A 213 -6.30 -4.48 -3.75
C THR A 213 -7.01 -5.68 -4.39
N LEU A 214 -6.81 -6.87 -3.83
CA LEU A 214 -7.38 -8.11 -4.37
C LEU A 214 -8.86 -8.30 -4.01
N THR A 215 -9.30 -7.79 -2.85
CA THR A 215 -10.69 -7.95 -2.36
C THR A 215 -11.58 -6.77 -2.70
N GLY A 216 -11.01 -5.63 -3.09
CA GLY A 216 -11.76 -4.53 -3.69
C GLY A 216 -12.49 -5.05 -4.92
N THR A 217 -13.83 -4.92 -4.96
CA THR A 217 -14.64 -5.37 -6.10
C THR A 217 -14.23 -4.63 -7.38
N PRO A 218 -13.43 -5.22 -8.27
CA PRO A 218 -13.01 -4.55 -9.48
C PRO A 218 -14.19 -4.58 -10.46
N GLN A 219 -14.95 -3.50 -10.54
CA GLN A 219 -16.00 -3.33 -11.55
C GLN A 219 -15.41 -3.10 -12.94
N ALA A 220 -14.13 -2.72 -13.03
CA ALA A 220 -13.44 -2.49 -14.29
C ALA A 220 -11.95 -2.82 -14.15
N ILE A 221 -11.41 -3.50 -15.16
CA ILE A 221 -9.99 -3.89 -15.22
C ILE A 221 -9.05 -2.67 -15.08
N GLY A 222 -9.40 -1.52 -15.64
CA GLY A 222 -8.57 -0.31 -15.58
C GLY A 222 -8.38 0.23 -14.17
N ARG A 223 -9.38 0.10 -13.28
CA ARG A 223 -9.26 0.46 -11.87
C ARG A 223 -8.37 -0.54 -11.14
N PHE A 224 -8.63 -1.83 -11.33
CA PHE A 224 -7.80 -2.88 -10.73
C PHE A 224 -6.31 -2.71 -11.08
N ILE A 225 -5.99 -2.48 -12.36
CA ILE A 225 -4.60 -2.24 -12.80
C ILE A 225 -4.00 -1.03 -12.08
N SER A 226 -4.75 0.08 -11.96
CA SER A 226 -4.25 1.28 -11.28
C SER A 226 -3.95 1.00 -9.80
N ASP A 227 -4.86 0.32 -9.09
CA ASP A 227 -4.70 -0.03 -7.69
C ASP A 227 -3.55 -1.04 -7.50
N PHE A 228 -3.43 -2.03 -8.39
CA PHE A 228 -2.36 -3.01 -8.36
C PHE A 228 -0.98 -2.40 -8.66
N VAL A 229 -0.87 -1.48 -9.62
CA VAL A 229 0.37 -0.73 -9.89
C VAL A 229 0.76 0.13 -8.68
N ASN A 230 -0.19 0.79 -8.03
CA ASN A 230 0.08 1.54 -6.81
C ASN A 230 0.59 0.63 -5.69
N TYR A 231 -0.06 -0.53 -5.49
CA TYR A 231 0.43 -1.56 -4.58
C TYR A 231 1.88 -1.97 -4.89
N MET A 232 2.18 -2.30 -6.15
CA MET A 232 3.53 -2.68 -6.57
C MET A 232 4.56 -1.59 -6.24
N ARG A 233 4.25 -0.32 -6.51
CA ARG A 233 5.14 0.82 -6.25
C ARG A 233 5.42 1.01 -4.76
N ILE A 234 4.38 0.93 -3.92
CA ILE A 234 4.51 1.04 -2.45
C ILE A 234 5.32 -0.14 -1.91
N HIS A 235 4.93 -1.35 -2.28
CA HIS A 235 5.56 -2.56 -1.77
C HIS A 235 7.04 -2.68 -2.18
N ARG A 236 7.41 -2.18 -3.36
CA ARG A 236 8.81 -2.14 -3.82
C ARG A 236 9.71 -1.21 -2.99
N GLY A 237 9.14 -0.30 -2.20
CA GLY A 237 9.87 0.47 -1.19
C GLY A 237 10.62 -0.42 -0.20
N VAL A 238 10.13 -1.63 0.08
CA VAL A 238 10.84 -2.66 0.89
C VAL A 238 12.26 -2.91 0.38
N ARG A 239 12.47 -2.95 -0.95
CA ARG A 239 13.80 -3.22 -1.55
C ARG A 239 14.84 -2.16 -1.19
N VAL A 240 14.43 -0.90 -1.10
CA VAL A 240 15.33 0.20 -0.72
C VAL A 240 15.74 0.05 0.74
N VAL A 241 14.76 -0.18 1.62
CA VAL A 241 15.01 -0.36 3.06
C VAL A 241 15.88 -1.59 3.32
N VAL A 242 15.63 -2.71 2.65
CA VAL A 242 16.41 -3.94 2.79
C VAL A 242 17.86 -3.74 2.35
N LYS A 243 18.07 -3.06 1.21
CA LYS A 243 19.41 -2.84 0.66
C LYS A 243 20.32 -2.10 1.63
N ASP A 244 19.78 -1.07 2.28
CA ASP A 244 20.55 -0.18 3.15
C ASP A 244 20.76 -0.76 4.57
N ASN A 245 19.94 -1.74 4.97
CA ASN A 245 19.90 -2.28 6.34
C ASN A 245 20.07 -3.81 6.42
N TRP A 246 20.59 -4.44 5.36
CA TRP A 246 20.65 -5.91 5.23
C TRP A 246 21.26 -6.63 6.45
N ALA A 247 22.42 -6.16 6.93
CA ALA A 247 23.10 -6.80 8.06
C ALA A 247 22.26 -6.77 9.33
N GLN A 248 21.67 -5.62 9.66
CA GLN A 248 20.84 -5.45 10.86
C GLN A 248 19.57 -6.33 10.79
N ILE A 249 18.93 -6.40 9.60
CA ILE A 249 17.73 -7.19 9.39
C ILE A 249 18.04 -8.70 9.53
N TYR A 250 19.19 -9.12 9.01
CA TYR A 250 19.64 -10.51 9.09
C TYR A 250 19.94 -10.92 10.55
N ASP A 251 20.63 -10.06 11.30
CA ASP A 251 21.00 -10.30 12.70
C ASP A 251 19.78 -10.25 13.65
N ALA A 252 18.71 -9.58 13.27
CA ALA A 252 17.50 -9.41 14.09
C ALA A 252 16.56 -10.63 14.07
N GLU A 253 16.97 -11.78 13.54
CA GLU A 253 16.15 -13.00 13.43
C GLU A 253 14.81 -12.81 12.71
N LEU A 254 14.71 -11.80 11.84
CA LEU A 254 13.53 -11.51 11.01
C LEU A 254 13.52 -12.32 9.70
N GLN A 255 14.25 -13.42 9.68
CA GLN A 255 14.39 -14.33 8.53
C GLN A 255 13.06 -14.74 7.87
N PRO A 256 11.95 -14.97 8.60
CA PRO A 256 10.68 -15.29 7.95
C PRO A 256 10.24 -14.28 6.89
N LEU A 257 10.59 -13.01 7.07
CA LEU A 257 10.33 -11.93 6.10
C LEU A 257 11.38 -11.88 4.98
N LEU A 258 12.59 -12.44 5.19
CA LEU A 258 13.70 -12.38 4.23
C LEU A 258 13.73 -13.57 3.24
N HIS A 259 13.12 -14.69 3.58
CA HIS A 259 13.14 -15.88 2.71
C HIS A 259 12.72 -15.62 1.27
N VAL A 260 11.83 -14.68 1.09
CA VAL A 260 11.36 -14.24 -0.24
C VAL A 260 12.49 -13.67 -1.09
N VAL A 261 13.37 -12.84 -0.49
CA VAL A 261 14.48 -12.18 -1.22
C VAL A 261 15.55 -13.21 -1.61
N ASP A 262 15.90 -14.12 -0.68
CA ASP A 262 16.86 -15.20 -0.92
C ASP A 262 16.42 -16.14 -2.04
N TRP A 263 15.13 -16.42 -2.13
CA TRP A 263 14.56 -17.30 -3.12
C TRP A 263 14.63 -16.73 -4.52
N ILE A 264 14.42 -15.42 -4.65
CA ILE A 264 14.47 -14.70 -5.91
C ILE A 264 15.89 -14.67 -6.48
N GLN A 265 16.89 -14.48 -5.61
CA GLN A 265 18.30 -14.49 -6.02
C GLN A 265 18.79 -15.87 -6.45
N ARG A 266 18.18 -16.94 -5.90
CA ARG A 266 18.54 -18.33 -6.23
C ARG A 266 17.69 -18.94 -7.35
N ALA A 267 16.69 -18.21 -7.86
CA ALA A 267 15.86 -18.70 -8.94
C ALA A 267 16.71 -18.91 -10.18
N ASP A 268 16.92 -20.17 -10.57
CA ASP A 268 17.58 -20.51 -11.80
C ASP A 268 16.77 -19.98 -12.99
N SER A 269 17.31 -18.97 -13.63
CA SER A 269 16.68 -18.21 -14.71
C SER A 269 16.44 -19.05 -15.98
N SER A 270 17.05 -20.22 -16.07
CA SER A 270 17.08 -21.02 -17.29
C SER A 270 15.86 -21.95 -17.48
N ARG A 271 15.02 -22.10 -16.44
CA ARG A 271 13.87 -23.01 -16.53
C ARG A 271 12.69 -22.37 -17.25
N ILE A 272 12.57 -22.69 -18.51
CA ILE A 272 11.39 -22.47 -19.33
C ILE A 272 10.39 -23.59 -19.00
N GLY A 273 9.11 -23.27 -18.83
CA GLY A 273 8.06 -24.26 -18.62
C GLY A 273 6.99 -24.20 -19.71
N PRO A 274 6.20 -25.28 -19.87
CA PRO A 274 5.15 -25.32 -20.87
C PRO A 274 4.02 -24.33 -20.60
N GLU A 275 3.82 -23.93 -19.32
CA GLU A 275 2.73 -23.08 -18.90
C GLU A 275 2.77 -21.70 -19.54
N THR A 276 3.97 -21.11 -19.64
CA THR A 276 4.18 -19.76 -20.20
C THR A 276 4.62 -19.76 -21.65
N SER A 277 4.84 -20.93 -22.28
CA SER A 277 5.42 -21.05 -23.61
C SER A 277 4.61 -20.34 -24.70
N ARG A 278 3.28 -20.47 -24.70
CA ARG A 278 2.39 -19.83 -25.68
C ARG A 278 2.47 -18.30 -25.59
N LEU A 279 2.33 -17.74 -24.40
CA LEU A 279 2.45 -16.28 -24.23
C LEU A 279 3.83 -15.79 -24.62
N ARG A 280 4.88 -16.52 -24.27
CA ARG A 280 6.25 -16.19 -24.69
C ARG A 280 6.35 -16.11 -26.22
N SER A 281 5.89 -17.13 -26.94
CA SER A 281 5.95 -17.14 -28.40
C SER A 281 5.21 -15.95 -29.01
N VAL A 282 4.05 -15.57 -28.45
CA VAL A 282 3.32 -14.38 -28.92
C VAL A 282 4.13 -13.12 -28.67
N LEU A 283 4.70 -12.95 -27.46
CA LEU A 283 5.52 -11.76 -27.12
C LEU A 283 6.73 -11.63 -28.06
N GLU A 284 7.41 -12.74 -28.37
CA GLU A 284 8.58 -12.77 -29.26
C GLU A 284 8.25 -12.46 -30.74
N THR A 285 6.97 -12.56 -31.15
CA THR A 285 6.51 -12.23 -32.51
C THR A 285 5.98 -10.80 -32.66
N LEU A 286 5.88 -10.03 -31.56
CA LEU A 286 5.41 -8.65 -31.61
C LEU A 286 6.44 -7.74 -32.31
N PRO A 287 6.00 -6.64 -32.96
CA PRO A 287 6.88 -5.74 -33.70
C PRO A 287 7.95 -5.07 -32.84
N ASP A 288 9.14 -4.84 -33.40
CA ASP A 288 10.33 -4.24 -32.75
C ASP A 288 10.11 -2.84 -32.13
N GLY A 289 9.10 -2.12 -32.53
CA GLY A 289 8.78 -0.80 -31.95
C GLY A 289 8.40 -0.80 -30.46
N LEU A 290 8.26 -2.00 -29.84
CA LEU A 290 7.86 -2.22 -28.45
C LEU A 290 8.94 -2.93 -27.62
N THR A 291 10.17 -3.00 -28.12
CA THR A 291 11.26 -3.84 -27.59
C THR A 291 11.42 -3.75 -26.08
N TRP A 292 11.46 -2.54 -25.50
CA TRP A 292 11.63 -2.37 -24.05
C TRP A 292 10.47 -2.93 -23.22
N SER A 293 9.23 -2.83 -23.71
CA SER A 293 8.05 -3.38 -23.04
C SER A 293 8.02 -4.89 -23.14
N ILE A 294 8.37 -5.43 -24.32
CA ILE A 294 8.41 -6.87 -24.58
C ILE A 294 9.47 -7.53 -23.71
N GLU A 295 10.69 -6.99 -23.66
CA GLU A 295 11.78 -7.51 -22.81
C GLU A 295 11.36 -7.53 -21.32
N ALA A 296 10.75 -6.46 -20.84
CA ALA A 296 10.27 -6.38 -19.47
C ALA A 296 9.13 -7.38 -19.18
N CYS A 297 8.23 -7.60 -20.14
CA CYS A 297 7.16 -8.59 -20.04
C CYS A 297 7.72 -10.03 -20.08
N LEU A 298 8.69 -10.32 -20.91
CA LEU A 298 9.37 -11.62 -20.96
C LEU A 298 10.08 -11.94 -19.65
N GLU A 299 10.75 -10.95 -19.06
CA GLU A 299 11.40 -11.11 -17.76
C GLU A 299 10.37 -11.31 -16.63
N ALA A 300 9.28 -10.55 -16.61
CA ALA A 300 8.19 -10.74 -15.65
C ALA A 300 7.53 -12.12 -15.80
N LEU A 301 7.37 -12.59 -17.04
CA LEU A 301 6.85 -13.93 -17.37
C LEU A 301 7.82 -15.02 -16.90
N ARG A 302 9.12 -14.82 -17.03
CA ARG A 302 10.16 -15.72 -16.51
C ARG A 302 10.09 -15.83 -14.98
N CYS A 303 9.89 -14.71 -14.29
CA CYS A 303 9.74 -14.70 -12.86
C CYS A 303 8.48 -15.48 -12.41
N ILE A 304 7.35 -15.37 -13.14
CA ILE A 304 6.16 -16.14 -12.77
C ILE A 304 6.31 -17.63 -13.11
N GLN A 305 7.00 -17.99 -14.20
CA GLN A 305 7.30 -19.40 -14.49
C GLN A 305 8.11 -20.05 -13.37
N TRP A 306 9.06 -19.32 -12.78
CA TRP A 306 9.77 -19.82 -11.61
C TRP A 306 8.81 -20.10 -10.43
N VAL A 307 7.86 -19.20 -10.13
CA VAL A 307 6.82 -19.44 -9.09
C VAL A 307 6.00 -20.69 -9.40
N ILE A 308 5.64 -20.90 -10.66
CA ILE A 308 4.89 -22.08 -11.11
C ILE A 308 5.74 -23.35 -10.90
N ASN A 309 7.01 -23.32 -11.28
CA ASN A 309 7.94 -24.45 -11.18
C ASN A 309 8.19 -24.92 -9.73
N LEU A 310 7.98 -24.04 -8.73
CA LEU A 310 8.05 -24.44 -7.33
C LEU A 310 7.06 -25.57 -6.96
N LYS A 311 6.04 -25.81 -7.80
CA LYS A 311 5.12 -26.93 -7.63
C LYS A 311 5.83 -28.28 -7.65
N SER A 312 6.87 -28.43 -8.44
CA SER A 312 7.64 -29.68 -8.57
C SER A 312 8.77 -29.81 -7.56
N THR A 313 9.20 -28.73 -6.92
CA THR A 313 10.38 -28.71 -6.04
C THR A 313 10.05 -28.49 -4.56
N VAL A 314 8.85 -28.03 -4.25
CA VAL A 314 8.41 -27.70 -2.90
C VAL A 314 7.14 -28.49 -2.58
N PRO A 315 7.06 -29.18 -1.41
CA PRO A 315 5.87 -29.92 -1.00
C PRO A 315 4.59 -29.09 -1.04
N ASP A 316 3.45 -29.73 -1.34
CA ASP A 316 2.16 -29.05 -1.50
C ASP A 316 1.68 -28.29 -0.26
N GLY A 317 2.08 -28.67 0.94
CA GLY A 317 1.77 -27.98 2.19
C GLY A 317 2.73 -26.83 2.56
N SER A 318 3.76 -26.58 1.77
CA SER A 318 4.75 -25.56 2.13
C SER A 318 4.27 -24.14 1.87
N ASN A 319 4.47 -23.28 2.86
CA ASN A 319 4.17 -21.85 2.81
C ASN A 319 5.09 -21.08 1.84
N LYS A 320 6.21 -21.69 1.45
CA LYS A 320 7.19 -21.08 0.54
C LYS A 320 6.58 -20.62 -0.79
N ARG A 321 5.61 -21.38 -1.30
CA ARG A 321 4.94 -21.05 -2.55
C ARG A 321 4.05 -19.80 -2.44
N ILE A 322 3.47 -19.53 -1.25
CA ILE A 322 2.73 -18.29 -0.98
C ILE A 322 3.67 -17.11 -1.01
N HIS A 323 4.79 -17.22 -0.29
CA HIS A 323 5.79 -16.16 -0.24
C HIS A 323 6.39 -15.86 -1.61
N ALA A 324 6.68 -16.89 -2.42
CA ALA A 324 7.15 -16.71 -3.78
C ALA A 324 6.11 -15.98 -4.66
N THR A 325 4.83 -16.31 -4.50
CA THR A 325 3.75 -15.60 -5.20
C THR A 325 3.68 -14.12 -4.77
N MET A 326 3.76 -13.84 -3.45
CA MET A 326 3.79 -12.48 -2.93
C MET A 326 5.05 -11.71 -3.33
N ALA A 327 6.14 -12.40 -3.62
CA ALA A 327 7.40 -11.80 -4.05
C ALA A 327 7.39 -11.34 -5.50
N TRP A 328 6.59 -11.95 -6.35
CA TRP A 328 6.58 -11.63 -7.78
C TRP A 328 6.43 -10.13 -8.08
N PRO A 329 5.50 -9.37 -7.45
CA PRO A 329 5.40 -7.92 -7.63
C PRO A 329 6.66 -7.14 -7.23
N LEU A 330 7.47 -7.70 -6.33
CA LEU A 330 8.73 -7.07 -5.89
C LEU A 330 9.85 -7.23 -6.92
N VAL A 331 9.86 -8.34 -7.65
CA VAL A 331 11.03 -8.74 -8.45
C VAL A 331 10.92 -8.43 -9.93
N VAL A 332 9.72 -8.29 -10.44
CA VAL A 332 9.51 -7.92 -11.84
C VAL A 332 10.24 -6.62 -12.20
N PRO A 333 10.70 -6.44 -13.45
CA PRO A 333 11.37 -5.22 -13.87
C PRO A 333 10.49 -3.97 -13.72
N GLU A 334 11.11 -2.79 -13.54
CA GLU A 334 10.37 -1.52 -13.51
C GLU A 334 9.65 -1.27 -14.85
N GLY A 335 10.28 -1.65 -15.96
CA GLY A 335 9.66 -1.56 -17.28
C GLY A 335 8.34 -2.34 -17.41
N TYR A 336 8.18 -3.45 -16.68
CA TYR A 336 6.91 -4.18 -16.62
C TYR A 336 5.85 -3.39 -15.84
N VAL A 337 6.22 -2.82 -14.68
CA VAL A 337 5.29 -1.99 -13.88
C VAL A 337 4.82 -0.78 -14.67
N GLU A 338 5.72 -0.15 -15.43
CA GLU A 338 5.38 0.97 -16.30
C GLU A 338 4.50 0.54 -17.48
N SER A 339 4.78 -0.60 -18.12
CA SER A 339 3.96 -1.18 -19.18
C SER A 339 2.54 -1.48 -18.69
N LEU A 340 2.43 -2.00 -17.46
CA LEU A 340 1.14 -2.27 -16.83
C LEU A 340 0.41 -0.95 -16.47
N HIS A 341 1.14 0.06 -15.99
CA HIS A 341 0.59 1.39 -15.74
C HIS A 341 0.01 2.03 -17.01
N GLN A 342 0.70 1.86 -18.14
CA GLN A 342 0.23 2.29 -19.46
C GLN A 342 -0.89 1.39 -20.02
N ARG A 343 -1.30 0.35 -19.29
CA ARG A 343 -2.33 -0.62 -19.69
C ARG A 343 -2.02 -1.33 -21.00
N ARG A 344 -0.77 -1.64 -21.22
CA ARG A 344 -0.34 -2.34 -22.43
C ARG A 344 -0.87 -3.79 -22.42
N PRO A 345 -1.46 -4.26 -23.52
CA PRO A 345 -2.11 -5.57 -23.56
C PRO A 345 -1.15 -6.72 -23.27
N GLU A 346 0.12 -6.63 -23.69
CA GLU A 346 1.17 -7.61 -23.40
C GLU A 346 1.45 -7.70 -21.87
N ALA A 347 1.49 -6.59 -21.15
CA ALA A 347 1.69 -6.57 -19.71
C ALA A 347 0.46 -7.08 -18.96
N ILE A 348 -0.74 -6.77 -19.44
CA ILE A 348 -2.00 -7.27 -18.89
C ILE A 348 -2.11 -8.79 -19.10
N ALA A 349 -1.67 -9.32 -20.23
CA ALA A 349 -1.63 -10.76 -20.48
C ALA A 349 -0.70 -11.49 -19.49
N VAL A 350 0.47 -10.94 -19.18
CA VAL A 350 1.38 -11.50 -18.15
C VAL A 350 0.71 -11.49 -16.76
N LEU A 351 -0.06 -10.45 -16.42
CA LEU A 351 -0.78 -10.35 -15.14
C LEU A 351 -1.79 -11.49 -14.94
N ALA A 352 -2.37 -12.05 -16.01
CA ALA A 352 -3.28 -13.19 -15.92
C ALA A 352 -2.58 -14.44 -15.34
N PHE A 353 -1.30 -14.64 -15.65
CA PHE A 353 -0.52 -15.75 -15.09
C PHE A 353 -0.29 -15.57 -13.58
N PHE A 354 0.02 -14.36 -13.15
CA PHE A 354 0.09 -14.05 -11.71
C PHE A 354 -1.24 -14.32 -11.02
N ALA A 355 -2.36 -13.84 -11.57
CA ALA A 355 -3.69 -14.06 -11.01
C ALA A 355 -4.03 -15.57 -10.92
N ALA A 356 -3.65 -16.38 -11.93
CA ALA A 356 -3.81 -17.82 -11.87
C ALA A 356 -3.00 -18.48 -10.74
N THR A 357 -1.80 -17.96 -10.42
CA THR A 357 -1.02 -18.47 -9.28
C THR A 357 -1.65 -18.15 -7.93
N LEU A 358 -2.36 -17.01 -7.79
CA LEU A 358 -3.16 -16.70 -6.59
C LEU A 358 -4.24 -17.77 -6.39
N HIS A 359 -4.96 -18.12 -7.45
CA HIS A 359 -6.02 -19.12 -7.40
C HIS A 359 -5.53 -20.53 -7.01
N GLN A 360 -4.30 -20.88 -7.30
CA GLN A 360 -3.70 -22.12 -6.84
C GLN A 360 -3.48 -22.20 -5.31
N ARG A 361 -3.79 -21.14 -4.55
CA ARG A 361 -3.62 -21.02 -3.09
C ARG A 361 -4.90 -20.49 -2.43
N PRO A 362 -6.06 -21.11 -2.66
CA PRO A 362 -7.34 -20.57 -2.20
C PRO A 362 -7.48 -20.56 -0.67
N TRP A 363 -6.64 -21.34 0.04
CA TRP A 363 -6.62 -21.40 1.49
C TRP A 363 -5.89 -20.22 2.15
N PHE A 364 -5.09 -19.46 1.39
CA PHE A 364 -4.44 -18.27 1.93
C PHE A 364 -5.40 -17.07 1.88
N TRP A 365 -5.83 -16.64 3.04
CA TRP A 365 -6.84 -15.59 3.20
C TRP A 365 -6.50 -14.28 2.46
N GLY A 366 -5.19 -13.95 2.38
CA GLY A 366 -4.70 -12.71 1.75
C GLY A 366 -4.97 -12.63 0.25
N PHE A 367 -5.20 -13.78 -0.42
CA PHE A 367 -5.52 -13.82 -1.85
C PHE A 367 -7.02 -13.86 -2.12
N ALA A 368 -7.82 -14.30 -1.14
CA ALA A 368 -9.26 -14.49 -1.31
C ALA A 368 -9.61 -15.21 -2.63
N ASP A 369 -10.72 -14.86 -3.24
CA ASP A 369 -11.17 -15.40 -4.55
C ASP A 369 -10.77 -14.48 -5.73
N ALA A 370 -9.70 -13.68 -5.55
CA ALA A 370 -9.30 -12.69 -6.56
C ALA A 370 -8.81 -13.34 -7.87
N GLY A 371 -8.11 -14.47 -7.79
CA GLY A 371 -7.51 -15.11 -8.96
C GLY A 371 -8.48 -15.29 -10.11
N PRO A 372 -9.60 -16.03 -9.95
CA PRO A 372 -10.58 -16.24 -11.01
C PRO A 372 -11.23 -14.95 -11.52
N GLN A 373 -11.50 -14.01 -10.63
CA GLN A 373 -12.11 -12.73 -11.01
C GLN A 373 -11.17 -11.94 -11.91
N VAL A 374 -9.91 -11.81 -11.52
CA VAL A 374 -8.90 -11.05 -12.28
C VAL A 374 -8.60 -11.72 -13.62
N VAL A 375 -8.47 -13.05 -13.66
CA VAL A 375 -8.26 -13.77 -14.95
C VAL A 375 -9.40 -13.51 -15.92
N ARG A 376 -10.66 -13.62 -15.47
CA ARG A 376 -11.84 -13.35 -16.34
C ARG A 376 -11.84 -11.91 -16.85
N LEU A 377 -11.64 -10.93 -15.97
CA LEU A 377 -11.56 -9.51 -16.35
C LEU A 377 -10.47 -9.25 -17.39
N ILE A 378 -9.32 -9.92 -17.28
CA ILE A 378 -8.23 -9.79 -18.24
C ILE A 378 -8.61 -10.40 -19.59
N VAL A 379 -9.13 -11.63 -19.59
CA VAL A 379 -9.54 -12.33 -20.83
C VAL A 379 -10.58 -11.53 -21.61
N ASP A 380 -11.58 -10.98 -20.89
CA ASP A 380 -12.61 -10.15 -21.49
C ASP A 380 -12.08 -8.84 -22.07
N HIS A 381 -10.98 -8.32 -21.49
CA HIS A 381 -10.41 -7.02 -21.87
C HIS A 381 -9.42 -7.08 -23.04
N VAL A 382 -8.51 -8.08 -23.03
CA VAL A 382 -7.41 -8.10 -24.02
C VAL A 382 -7.82 -8.57 -25.41
N GLY A 383 -8.99 -9.23 -25.53
CA GLY A 383 -9.58 -9.62 -26.79
C GLY A 383 -9.03 -10.93 -27.38
N PRO A 384 -9.56 -11.34 -28.56
CA PRO A 384 -9.35 -12.67 -29.12
C PRO A 384 -7.91 -12.95 -29.57
N PHE A 385 -7.13 -11.93 -29.91
CA PHE A 385 -5.73 -12.10 -30.28
C PHE A 385 -4.91 -12.82 -29.18
N TRP A 386 -5.22 -12.58 -27.91
CA TRP A 386 -4.54 -13.16 -26.77
C TRP A 386 -5.14 -14.46 -26.25
N ALA A 387 -6.27 -14.92 -26.80
CA ALA A 387 -7.03 -16.05 -26.27
C ALA A 387 -6.18 -17.32 -26.14
N ASP A 388 -5.43 -17.66 -27.18
CA ASP A 388 -4.55 -18.84 -27.22
C ASP A 388 -3.41 -18.75 -26.21
N ALA A 389 -2.84 -17.55 -26.04
CA ALA A 389 -1.78 -17.29 -25.07
C ALA A 389 -2.25 -17.39 -23.61
N LEU A 390 -3.54 -17.16 -23.36
CA LEU A 390 -4.16 -17.19 -22.03
C LEU A 390 -4.83 -18.52 -21.67
N THR A 391 -4.62 -19.58 -22.45
CA THR A 391 -5.22 -20.91 -22.20
C THR A 391 -4.85 -21.44 -20.82
N TRP A 392 -3.58 -21.40 -20.43
CA TRP A 392 -3.15 -21.91 -19.12
C TRP A 392 -3.81 -21.18 -17.93
N PRO A 393 -3.85 -19.83 -17.84
CA PRO A 393 -4.61 -19.16 -16.78
C PRO A 393 -6.08 -19.56 -16.72
N GLN A 394 -6.73 -19.75 -17.86
CA GLN A 394 -8.13 -20.16 -17.93
C GLN A 394 -8.32 -21.61 -17.45
N ASP A 395 -7.45 -22.53 -17.87
CA ASP A 395 -7.48 -23.93 -17.43
C ASP A 395 -7.30 -24.06 -15.91
N VAL A 396 -6.38 -23.25 -15.32
CA VAL A 396 -6.13 -23.25 -13.88
C VAL A 396 -7.40 -22.85 -13.10
N ILE A 397 -8.11 -21.82 -13.52
CA ILE A 397 -9.32 -21.38 -12.82
C ILE A 397 -10.51 -22.33 -13.05
N ALA A 398 -10.55 -23.05 -14.18
CA ALA A 398 -11.60 -24.03 -14.50
C ALA A 398 -11.44 -25.33 -13.69
N GLN A 399 -10.22 -25.82 -13.48
CA GLN A 399 -9.94 -27.09 -12.80
C GLN A 399 -10.36 -27.11 -11.33
N ASN A 400 -10.30 -25.99 -10.61
CA ASN A 400 -10.69 -25.91 -9.22
C ASN A 400 -12.22 -25.82 -9.00
N VAL A 401 -12.96 -25.36 -9.98
CA VAL A 401 -14.44 -25.39 -9.94
C VAL A 401 -14.94 -26.84 -9.90
N ALA A 402 -14.30 -27.74 -10.63
CA ALA A 402 -14.63 -29.17 -10.62
C ALA A 402 -14.32 -29.87 -9.29
N ARG A 403 -13.29 -29.42 -8.55
CA ARG A 403 -12.91 -30.01 -7.23
C ARG A 403 -13.78 -29.52 -6.06
N SER A 404 -14.42 -28.37 -6.16
CA SER A 404 -15.34 -27.85 -5.13
C SER A 404 -16.78 -28.37 -5.30
N SER A 405 -17.08 -29.05 -6.42
CA SER A 405 -18.39 -29.63 -6.75
C SER A 405 -18.44 -31.15 -6.52
N SER A 406 -17.33 -31.76 -6.08
CA SER A 406 -17.20 -33.18 -5.73
C SER A 406 -17.04 -33.36 -4.22
#